data_85bdab69cb938f750795cec1acc3cbc0
#
_entry.id   85bdab69cb938f750795cec1acc3cbc0
#
_cell.length_a   1.000
_cell.length_b   1.000
_cell.length_c   1.000
_cell.angle_alpha   90.00
_cell.angle_beta   90.00
_cell.angle_gamma   90.00
#
_symmetry.space_group_name_H-M   'P 1'
#
loop_
_entity.id
_entity.type
_entity.pdbx_description
1 polymer ?
#
loop_
_entity_poly.entity_id
_entity_poly.type
_entity_poly.pdbx_seq_one_letter_code
_entity_poly.pdbx_strand_id
1 'polypeptide(L)'
;MIHSVTTPRRPERLPAAAATTEDVWYAAYGSNMHLDRLNFYLAGGRPPGGRRAYPGCRDTRPPREMIPVLLPGQLYFALESMVWTGGMGFYDPLDPGEMPARAYLLTASQFADIAAQEMHQEPGEDIDLSAVLAEGRASLGEGRYQTLVCPGALDGCPVLTFTAPWRSAEAPLNKPSGAYLRNLASGLRESHGWTRERIADYLAGRPGAEGVWDAADVAALMGSDTAADPDGEA
;
A
#
# COMPACT_ATOMS: atom_id res chain seq x y z
N MET A 1 12.35 2.25 22.81
CA MET A 1 11.03 2.94 22.91
C MET A 1 9.98 1.96 22.43
N ILE A 2 9.04 1.56 23.30
CA ILE A 2 7.93 0.68 22.95
C ILE A 2 6.99 1.54 22.09
N HIS A 3 6.98 1.34 20.78
CA HIS A 3 5.97 1.93 19.92
C HIS A 3 4.62 1.38 20.37
N SER A 4 3.77 2.24 20.92
CA SER A 4 2.38 1.90 21.21
C SER A 4 1.74 1.48 19.88
N VAL A 5 1.40 0.19 19.74
CA VAL A 5 0.70 -0.30 18.55
C VAL A 5 -0.67 0.34 18.53
N THR A 6 -0.86 1.29 17.64
CA THR A 6 -2.15 1.94 17.45
C THR A 6 -3.15 0.93 16.88
N THR A 7 -4.34 0.85 17.47
CA THR A 7 -5.40 0.00 16.94
C THR A 7 -5.74 0.41 15.51
N PRO A 8 -5.77 -0.52 14.54
CA PRO A 8 -6.11 -0.21 13.17
C PRO A 8 -7.52 0.38 13.06
N ARG A 9 -7.65 1.47 12.31
CA ARG A 9 -8.94 2.14 12.06
C ARG A 9 -9.60 1.57 10.80
N ARG A 10 -10.91 1.72 10.71
CA ARG A 10 -11.69 1.36 9.51
C ARG A 10 -12.31 2.64 8.95
N PRO A 11 -12.25 2.85 7.63
CA PRO A 11 -12.96 3.95 7.01
C PRO A 11 -14.46 3.85 7.26
N GLU A 12 -15.06 4.98 7.59
CA GLU A 12 -16.50 5.13 7.71
C GLU A 12 -17.08 5.58 6.36
N ARG A 13 -18.41 5.57 6.23
CA ARG A 13 -19.05 6.05 5.01
C ARG A 13 -18.66 7.51 4.75
N LEU A 14 -18.26 7.80 3.51
CA LEU A 14 -17.90 9.16 3.11
C LEU A 14 -19.12 10.10 3.28
N PRO A 15 -18.96 11.24 3.98
CA PRO A 15 -20.03 12.23 4.08
C PRO A 15 -20.35 12.85 2.71
N ALA A 16 -21.63 13.11 2.43
CA ALA A 16 -22.08 13.71 1.16
C ALA A 16 -21.45 15.09 0.86
N ALA A 17 -20.92 15.78 1.88
CA ALA A 17 -20.27 17.09 1.76
C ALA A 17 -18.78 17.03 1.38
N ALA A 18 -18.19 15.85 1.26
CA ALA A 18 -16.75 15.67 0.98
C ALA A 18 -16.38 15.87 -0.50
N ALA A 19 -17.20 16.58 -1.27
CA ALA A 19 -17.03 16.71 -2.73
C ALA A 19 -15.78 17.51 -3.16
N THR A 20 -15.15 18.26 -2.25
CA THR A 20 -13.87 18.96 -2.50
C THR A 20 -13.01 18.86 -1.23
N THR A 21 -11.82 18.31 -1.35
CA THR A 21 -10.94 18.18 -0.20
C THR A 21 -9.52 18.60 -0.59
N GLU A 22 -8.89 19.38 0.29
CA GLU A 22 -7.48 19.72 0.16
C GLU A 22 -6.59 18.56 0.63
N ASP A 23 -7.14 17.70 1.49
CA ASP A 23 -6.45 16.62 2.17
C ASP A 23 -7.12 15.26 1.90
N VAL A 24 -6.31 14.23 1.82
CA VAL A 24 -6.74 12.84 1.64
C VAL A 24 -5.91 11.90 2.51
N TRP A 25 -6.50 10.78 2.90
CA TRP A 25 -5.78 9.64 3.43
C TRP A 25 -5.37 8.71 2.28
N TYR A 26 -4.10 8.74 1.89
CA TYR A 26 -3.58 7.75 0.94
C TYR A 26 -3.37 6.41 1.67
N ALA A 27 -4.13 5.39 1.30
CA ALA A 27 -3.99 4.04 1.85
C ALA A 27 -3.05 3.20 0.99
N ALA A 28 -1.83 2.98 1.46
CA ALA A 28 -0.84 2.13 0.83
C ALA A 28 -0.96 0.69 1.35
N TYR A 29 -1.18 -0.26 0.48
CA TYR A 29 -1.28 -1.69 0.77
C TYR A 29 -0.14 -2.53 0.16
N GLY A 30 0.70 -1.89 -0.66
CA GLY A 30 1.87 -2.47 -1.32
C GLY A 30 3.18 -2.06 -0.65
N SER A 31 4.23 -1.90 -1.44
CA SER A 31 5.56 -1.55 -0.95
C SER A 31 5.63 -0.21 -0.22
N ASN A 32 4.69 0.71 -0.50
CA ASN A 32 4.60 2.02 0.15
C ASN A 32 4.02 1.96 1.57
N MET A 33 3.59 0.80 2.09
CA MET A 33 3.36 0.62 3.52
C MET A 33 4.62 0.93 4.35
N HIS A 34 5.80 0.70 3.79
CA HIS A 34 7.07 1.05 4.39
C HIS A 34 7.35 2.54 4.17
N LEU A 35 7.51 3.30 5.27
CA LEU A 35 7.65 4.77 5.20
C LEU A 35 8.87 5.20 4.37
N ASP A 36 10.02 4.54 4.53
CA ASP A 36 11.23 4.88 3.77
C ASP A 36 11.00 4.71 2.26
N ARG A 37 10.15 3.74 1.86
CA ARG A 37 9.78 3.55 0.47
C ARG A 37 8.90 4.70 -0.05
N LEU A 38 7.89 5.10 0.73
CA LEU A 38 7.03 6.24 0.38
C LEU A 38 7.84 7.55 0.27
N ASN A 39 8.87 7.73 1.11
CA ASN A 39 9.69 8.94 1.09
C ASN A 39 10.39 9.16 -0.26
N PHE A 40 10.70 8.10 -1.03
CA PHE A 40 11.22 8.28 -2.40
C PHE A 40 10.17 8.83 -3.36
N TYR A 41 8.89 8.54 -3.15
CA TYR A 41 7.81 9.16 -3.93
C TYR A 41 7.57 10.61 -3.53
N LEU A 42 7.72 10.96 -2.24
CA LEU A 42 7.52 12.33 -1.76
C LEU A 42 8.72 13.23 -2.07
N ALA A 43 9.90 12.84 -1.61
CA ALA A 43 11.10 13.66 -1.66
C ALA A 43 11.94 13.44 -2.93
N GLY A 44 11.62 12.42 -3.72
CA GLY A 44 12.44 12.03 -4.86
C GLY A 44 13.68 11.23 -4.46
N GLY A 45 14.48 10.88 -5.46
CA GLY A 45 15.75 10.18 -5.27
C GLY A 45 15.70 8.70 -5.69
N ARG A 46 16.74 7.95 -5.36
CA ARG A 46 16.88 6.54 -5.74
C ARG A 46 16.98 5.66 -4.50
N PRO A 47 16.09 4.67 -4.34
CA PRO A 47 16.19 3.71 -3.26
C PRO A 47 17.52 2.93 -3.31
N PRO A 48 18.12 2.55 -2.17
CA PRO A 48 19.29 1.70 -2.14
C PRO A 48 19.08 0.42 -2.96
N GLY A 49 19.99 0.10 -3.90
CA GLY A 49 19.84 -1.03 -4.81
C GLY A 49 18.78 -0.89 -5.90
N GLY A 50 18.01 0.19 -5.90
CA GLY A 50 16.97 0.46 -6.90
C GLY A 50 17.55 0.89 -8.26
N ARG A 51 16.93 0.44 -9.35
CA ARG A 51 17.29 0.82 -10.72
C ARG A 51 16.70 2.16 -11.13
N ARG A 52 15.54 2.53 -10.58
CA ARG A 52 14.79 3.74 -10.93
C ARG A 52 15.04 4.85 -9.92
N ALA A 53 15.21 6.09 -10.39
CA ALA A 53 15.07 7.31 -9.60
C ALA A 53 13.62 7.79 -9.67
N TYR A 54 13.13 8.35 -8.57
CA TYR A 54 11.81 8.95 -8.45
C TYR A 54 11.95 10.47 -8.55
N PRO A 55 11.07 11.18 -9.29
CA PRO A 55 11.14 12.64 -9.38
C PRO A 55 10.77 13.32 -8.05
N GLY A 56 9.93 12.70 -7.22
CA GLY A 56 9.34 13.31 -6.04
C GLY A 56 8.02 14.01 -6.34
N CYS A 57 7.35 14.47 -5.31
CA CYS A 57 6.14 15.28 -5.42
C CYS A 57 6.50 16.78 -5.54
N ARG A 58 5.59 17.59 -6.09
CA ARG A 58 5.68 19.07 -6.06
C ARG A 58 5.79 19.61 -4.63
N ASP A 59 5.06 18.98 -3.71
CA ASP A 59 5.17 19.18 -2.27
C ASP A 59 5.91 18.01 -1.64
N THR A 60 7.15 18.23 -1.23
CA THR A 60 8.04 17.18 -0.69
C THR A 60 7.93 16.98 0.82
N ARG A 61 7.00 17.68 1.48
CA ARG A 61 6.81 17.55 2.93
C ARG A 61 6.40 16.13 3.31
N PRO A 62 6.82 15.65 4.50
CA PRO A 62 6.39 14.33 4.97
C PRO A 62 4.87 14.31 5.23
N PRO A 63 4.28 13.10 5.31
CA PRO A 63 2.88 12.97 5.72
C PRO A 63 2.65 13.64 7.07
N ARG A 64 1.52 14.32 7.22
CA ARG A 64 1.15 14.97 8.49
C ARG A 64 0.80 13.97 9.59
N GLU A 65 0.24 12.84 9.18
CA GLU A 65 -0.12 11.75 10.06
C GLU A 65 0.00 10.41 9.31
N MET A 66 0.21 9.33 10.04
CA MET A 66 0.24 7.98 9.51
C MET A 66 -0.34 7.00 10.51
N ILE A 67 -1.27 6.18 10.07
CA ILE A 67 -2.00 5.23 10.92
C ILE A 67 -2.20 3.88 10.23
N PRO A 68 -2.27 2.77 10.99
CA PRO A 68 -2.73 1.50 10.45
C PRO A 68 -4.23 1.55 10.17
N VAL A 69 -4.65 0.97 9.04
CA VAL A 69 -6.06 0.86 8.66
C VAL A 69 -6.38 -0.54 8.16
N LEU A 70 -7.64 -0.93 8.28
CA LEU A 70 -8.21 -2.13 7.65
C LEU A 70 -9.25 -1.67 6.63
N LEU A 71 -9.00 -1.94 5.36
CA LEU A 71 -9.92 -1.64 4.27
C LEU A 71 -10.81 -2.86 3.99
N PRO A 72 -12.09 -2.68 3.60
CA PRO A 72 -12.90 -3.80 3.12
C PRO A 72 -12.29 -4.39 1.85
N GLY A 73 -12.34 -5.71 1.68
CA GLY A 73 -11.76 -6.37 0.51
C GLY A 73 -10.48 -7.14 0.80
N GLN A 74 -9.72 -7.46 -0.25
CA GLN A 74 -8.47 -8.21 -0.09
C GLN A 74 -7.34 -7.80 -1.03
N LEU A 75 -6.13 -8.15 -0.62
CA LEU A 75 -4.91 -8.13 -1.43
C LEU A 75 -4.87 -9.39 -2.30
N TYR A 76 -4.45 -9.25 -3.55
CA TYR A 76 -4.10 -10.38 -4.42
C TYR A 76 -2.83 -10.08 -5.23
N PHE A 77 -2.20 -11.12 -5.77
CA PHE A 77 -0.99 -11.00 -6.57
C PHE A 77 -1.23 -11.45 -8.01
N ALA A 78 -0.89 -10.59 -8.96
CA ALA A 78 -1.10 -10.85 -10.38
C ALA A 78 -0.04 -10.17 -11.24
N LEU A 79 -0.02 -10.49 -12.54
CA LEU A 79 0.92 -9.94 -13.53
C LEU A 79 2.39 -10.19 -13.16
N GLU A 80 3.30 -9.49 -13.84
CA GLU A 80 4.73 -9.56 -13.60
C GLU A 80 5.31 -8.20 -13.22
N SER A 81 6.00 -8.14 -12.09
CA SER A 81 6.69 -6.94 -11.62
C SER A 81 8.06 -6.83 -12.28
N MET A 82 8.32 -5.70 -12.91
CA MET A 82 9.67 -5.37 -13.43
C MET A 82 10.66 -5.00 -12.31
N VAL A 83 10.15 -4.65 -11.13
CA VAL A 83 10.96 -4.23 -9.97
C VAL A 83 11.24 -5.40 -9.04
N TRP A 84 10.19 -6.14 -8.67
CA TRP A 84 10.26 -7.20 -7.67
C TRP A 84 10.42 -8.60 -8.26
N THR A 85 10.16 -8.76 -9.57
CA THR A 85 9.91 -10.03 -10.23
C THR A 85 8.69 -10.77 -9.66
N GLY A 86 8.02 -11.63 -10.43
CA GLY A 86 6.78 -12.28 -9.99
C GLY A 86 5.60 -11.33 -9.78
N GLY A 87 4.57 -11.84 -9.13
CA GLY A 87 3.29 -11.15 -8.96
C GLY A 87 3.39 -9.82 -8.21
N MET A 88 2.66 -8.83 -8.70
CA MET A 88 2.47 -7.53 -8.07
C MET A 88 1.23 -7.54 -7.20
N GLY A 89 1.22 -6.75 -6.13
CA GLY A 89 0.06 -6.60 -5.26
C GLY A 89 -0.99 -5.67 -5.84
N PHE A 90 -2.25 -6.12 -5.81
CA PHE A 90 -3.44 -5.37 -6.17
C PHE A 90 -4.50 -5.48 -5.10
N TYR A 91 -5.43 -4.56 -5.10
CA TYR A 91 -6.54 -4.49 -4.16
C TYR A 91 -7.86 -4.74 -4.87
N ASP A 92 -8.66 -5.69 -4.34
CA ASP A 92 -10.05 -5.87 -4.75
C ASP A 92 -10.99 -5.47 -3.59
N PRO A 93 -11.68 -4.31 -3.69
CA PRO A 93 -12.56 -3.82 -2.62
C PRO A 93 -13.86 -4.61 -2.47
N LEU A 94 -14.21 -5.45 -3.45
CA LEU A 94 -15.47 -6.19 -3.49
C LEU A 94 -15.32 -7.66 -3.06
N ASP A 95 -14.09 -8.13 -2.88
CA ASP A 95 -13.86 -9.46 -2.32
C ASP A 95 -14.12 -9.45 -0.81
N PRO A 96 -14.58 -10.56 -0.23
CA PRO A 96 -14.83 -10.64 1.20
C PRO A 96 -13.52 -10.54 1.99
N GLY A 97 -13.57 -9.85 3.13
CA GLY A 97 -12.46 -9.76 4.08
C GLY A 97 -12.03 -8.34 4.40
N GLU A 98 -10.88 -8.25 5.03
CA GLU A 98 -10.24 -6.97 5.38
C GLU A 98 -8.78 -7.00 4.94
N MET A 99 -8.37 -5.93 4.26
CA MET A 99 -7.00 -5.73 3.81
C MET A 99 -6.28 -4.72 4.70
N PRO A 100 -5.19 -5.12 5.38
CA PRO A 100 -4.35 -4.18 6.11
C PRO A 100 -3.63 -3.25 5.15
N ALA A 101 -3.65 -1.96 5.48
CA ALA A 101 -2.95 -0.91 4.78
C ALA A 101 -2.41 0.12 5.76
N ARG A 102 -1.47 0.94 5.33
CA ARG A 102 -1.04 2.12 6.06
C ARG A 102 -1.61 3.36 5.39
N ALA A 103 -2.37 4.15 6.13
CA ALA A 103 -2.91 5.40 5.64
C ALA A 103 -1.99 6.56 6.03
N TYR A 104 -1.74 7.45 5.06
CA TYR A 104 -0.92 8.65 5.18
C TYR A 104 -1.78 9.87 4.90
N LEU A 105 -1.83 10.82 5.83
CA LEU A 105 -2.54 12.09 5.62
C LEU A 105 -1.67 13.02 4.79
N LEU A 106 -2.09 13.23 3.55
CA LEU A 106 -1.40 13.99 2.51
C LEU A 106 -2.30 15.08 1.96
N THR A 107 -1.74 16.04 1.22
CA THR A 107 -2.55 16.89 0.34
C THR A 107 -3.04 16.09 -0.88
N ALA A 108 -4.17 16.51 -1.46
CA ALA A 108 -4.67 15.91 -2.71
C ALA A 108 -3.64 16.02 -3.84
N SER A 109 -2.86 17.10 -3.88
CA SER A 109 -1.76 17.29 -4.82
C SER A 109 -0.63 16.27 -4.63
N GLN A 110 -0.21 15.98 -3.38
CA GLN A 110 0.77 14.92 -3.10
C GLN A 110 0.25 13.55 -3.53
N PHE A 111 -1.03 13.25 -3.26
CA PHE A 111 -1.65 12.00 -3.71
C PHE A 111 -1.65 11.88 -5.23
N ALA A 112 -1.99 12.96 -5.96
CA ALA A 112 -1.95 13.00 -7.42
C ALA A 112 -0.54 12.73 -7.96
N ASP A 113 0.48 13.35 -7.36
CA ASP A 113 1.88 13.16 -7.75
C ASP A 113 2.38 11.73 -7.47
N ILE A 114 1.96 11.10 -6.36
CA ILE A 114 2.27 9.70 -6.07
C ILE A 114 1.59 8.78 -7.10
N ALA A 115 0.32 9.02 -7.40
CA ALA A 115 -0.43 8.23 -8.37
C ALA A 115 0.20 8.33 -9.78
N ALA A 116 0.58 9.53 -10.23
CA ALA A 116 1.30 9.73 -11.47
C ALA A 116 2.60 8.89 -11.55
N GLN A 117 3.40 8.91 -10.48
CA GLN A 117 4.65 8.14 -10.42
C GLN A 117 4.42 6.62 -10.46
N GLU A 118 3.34 6.10 -9.83
CA GLU A 118 2.94 4.68 -9.91
C GLU A 118 2.44 4.31 -11.32
N MET A 119 1.81 5.24 -12.02
CA MET A 119 1.39 5.11 -13.41
C MET A 119 2.53 5.34 -14.42
N HIS A 120 3.76 5.55 -13.93
CA HIS A 120 4.93 5.88 -14.76
C HIS A 120 4.80 7.19 -15.56
N GLN A 121 4.05 8.14 -15.01
CA GLN A 121 3.88 9.49 -15.53
C GLN A 121 4.71 10.48 -14.70
N GLU A 122 4.96 11.66 -15.26
CA GLU A 122 5.61 12.76 -14.52
C GLU A 122 4.58 13.43 -13.59
N PRO A 123 4.96 13.73 -12.33
CA PRO A 123 4.16 14.56 -11.44
C PRO A 123 3.96 15.96 -12.02
N GLY A 124 2.88 16.64 -11.66
CA GLY A 124 2.69 18.03 -12.08
C GLY A 124 1.24 18.47 -12.23
N GLU A 125 0.32 17.52 -12.38
CA GLU A 125 -1.10 17.80 -12.54
C GLU A 125 -1.91 17.22 -11.38
N ASP A 126 -2.95 17.92 -10.96
CA ASP A 126 -3.89 17.42 -9.97
C ASP A 126 -4.92 16.50 -10.63
N ILE A 127 -5.37 15.50 -9.90
CA ILE A 127 -6.41 14.57 -10.34
C ILE A 127 -7.77 15.13 -9.94
N ASP A 128 -8.74 15.13 -10.87
CA ASP A 128 -10.14 15.37 -10.51
C ASP A 128 -10.67 14.16 -9.71
N LEU A 129 -10.90 14.37 -8.43
CA LEU A 129 -11.37 13.36 -7.49
C LEU A 129 -12.91 13.28 -7.44
N SER A 130 -13.65 14.14 -8.14
CA SER A 130 -15.10 14.24 -8.03
C SER A 130 -15.81 12.91 -8.29
N ALA A 131 -15.40 12.19 -9.34
CA ALA A 131 -16.00 10.90 -9.70
C ALA A 131 -15.75 9.83 -8.64
N VAL A 132 -14.50 9.66 -8.16
CA VAL A 132 -14.18 8.65 -7.14
C VAL A 132 -14.84 8.96 -5.80
N LEU A 133 -15.00 10.23 -5.45
CA LEU A 133 -15.70 10.64 -4.21
C LEU A 133 -17.20 10.42 -4.31
N ALA A 134 -17.81 10.60 -5.47
CA ALA A 134 -19.24 10.37 -5.68
C ALA A 134 -19.60 8.89 -5.79
N GLU A 135 -18.80 8.10 -6.51
CA GLU A 135 -19.11 6.73 -6.90
C GLU A 135 -18.32 5.66 -6.12
N GLY A 136 -17.33 6.08 -5.33
CA GLY A 136 -16.41 5.19 -4.61
C GLY A 136 -15.33 4.56 -5.48
N ARG A 137 -15.44 4.70 -6.84
CA ARG A 137 -14.49 4.18 -7.82
C ARG A 137 -14.48 5.06 -9.07
N ALA A 138 -13.28 5.29 -9.64
CA ALA A 138 -13.15 6.00 -10.91
C ALA A 138 -11.96 5.47 -11.70
N SER A 139 -12.05 5.48 -13.03
CA SER A 139 -10.95 5.11 -13.92
C SER A 139 -10.23 6.36 -14.41
N LEU A 140 -8.91 6.35 -14.31
CA LEU A 140 -8.00 7.33 -14.93
C LEU A 140 -7.44 6.83 -16.26
N GLY A 141 -7.74 5.58 -16.63
CA GLY A 141 -7.27 4.90 -17.83
C GLY A 141 -7.33 3.38 -17.69
N GLU A 142 -6.71 2.66 -18.62
CA GLU A 142 -6.75 1.19 -18.68
C GLU A 142 -5.54 0.51 -18.01
N GLY A 143 -4.62 1.26 -17.46
CA GLY A 143 -3.41 0.74 -16.85
C GLY A 143 -3.66 0.08 -15.50
N ARG A 144 -2.68 -0.71 -15.08
CA ARG A 144 -2.77 -1.57 -13.88
C ARG A 144 -2.89 -0.84 -12.53
N TYR A 145 -2.67 0.47 -12.47
CA TYR A 145 -2.87 1.30 -11.27
C TYR A 145 -3.68 2.56 -11.58
N GLN A 146 -4.45 2.54 -12.67
CA GLN A 146 -5.24 3.68 -13.12
C GLN A 146 -6.71 3.62 -12.68
N THR A 147 -7.02 2.81 -11.66
CA THR A 147 -8.33 2.79 -11.03
C THR A 147 -8.22 3.33 -9.62
N LEU A 148 -8.86 4.47 -9.37
CA LEU A 148 -9.00 5.02 -8.03
C LEU A 148 -10.11 4.32 -7.28
N VAL A 149 -9.93 4.13 -5.97
CA VAL A 149 -10.93 3.57 -5.06
C VAL A 149 -11.00 4.44 -3.80
N CYS A 150 -12.22 4.77 -3.38
CA CYS A 150 -12.52 5.45 -2.12
C CYS A 150 -13.33 4.51 -1.22
N PRO A 151 -12.69 3.74 -0.32
CA PRO A 151 -13.40 2.83 0.57
C PRO A 151 -14.16 3.54 1.71
N GLY A 152 -14.08 4.87 1.79
CA GLY A 152 -14.76 5.69 2.81
C GLY A 152 -13.92 6.87 3.26
N ALA A 153 -14.09 7.29 4.51
CA ALA A 153 -13.43 8.44 5.12
C ALA A 153 -12.88 8.13 6.52
N LEU A 154 -11.89 8.89 6.95
CA LEU A 154 -11.37 8.95 8.31
C LEU A 154 -11.35 10.41 8.75
N ASP A 155 -12.02 10.71 9.87
CA ASP A 155 -12.13 12.08 10.40
C ASP A 155 -12.67 13.09 9.36
N GLY A 156 -13.60 12.64 8.50
CA GLY A 156 -14.18 13.45 7.44
C GLY A 156 -13.34 13.59 6.17
N CYS A 157 -12.06 13.18 6.18
CA CYS A 157 -11.20 13.18 5.01
C CYS A 157 -11.32 11.85 4.23
N PRO A 158 -11.46 11.87 2.89
CA PRO A 158 -11.59 10.65 2.11
C PRO A 158 -10.33 9.79 2.19
N VAL A 159 -10.54 8.47 2.26
CA VAL A 159 -9.48 7.46 2.09
C VAL A 159 -9.42 7.11 0.62
N LEU A 160 -8.25 7.25 0.01
CA LEU A 160 -8.05 6.98 -1.40
C LEU A 160 -6.92 5.96 -1.58
N THR A 161 -7.09 5.10 -2.55
CA THR A 161 -6.03 4.22 -3.07
C THR A 161 -6.22 4.01 -4.57
N PHE A 162 -5.27 3.34 -5.20
CA PHE A 162 -5.35 2.99 -6.62
C PHE A 162 -5.06 1.50 -6.80
N THR A 163 -5.71 0.89 -7.79
CA THR A 163 -5.60 -0.54 -8.09
C THR A 163 -5.85 -0.80 -9.58
N ALA A 164 -5.98 -2.06 -9.95
CA ALA A 164 -6.30 -2.49 -11.29
C ALA A 164 -7.82 -2.34 -11.62
N PRO A 165 -8.20 -2.26 -12.91
CA PRO A 165 -9.60 -2.16 -13.30
C PRO A 165 -10.38 -3.48 -13.15
N TRP A 166 -9.69 -4.63 -13.11
CA TRP A 166 -10.31 -5.96 -13.00
C TRP A 166 -10.42 -6.45 -11.56
N ARG A 167 -11.21 -7.47 -11.34
CA ARG A 167 -11.39 -8.20 -10.09
C ARG A 167 -10.28 -9.24 -9.88
N SER A 168 -10.07 -9.66 -8.66
CA SER A 168 -9.11 -10.73 -8.31
C SER A 168 -9.42 -12.04 -9.04
N ALA A 169 -10.72 -12.38 -9.18
CA ALA A 169 -11.19 -13.60 -9.89
C ALA A 169 -10.94 -13.57 -11.40
N GLU A 170 -10.73 -12.40 -12.00
CA GLU A 170 -10.49 -12.21 -13.43
C GLU A 170 -9.00 -12.01 -13.74
N ALA A 171 -8.20 -11.76 -12.71
CA ALA A 171 -6.80 -11.42 -12.84
C ALA A 171 -5.94 -12.65 -13.23
N PRO A 172 -4.91 -12.47 -14.08
CA PRO A 172 -3.89 -13.50 -14.28
C PRO A 172 -3.00 -13.58 -13.04
N LEU A 173 -3.44 -14.36 -12.05
CA LEU A 173 -2.73 -14.54 -10.78
C LEU A 173 -1.29 -15.01 -11.04
N ASN A 174 -0.35 -14.48 -10.25
CA ASN A 174 1.05 -14.82 -10.37
C ASN A 174 1.74 -14.82 -8.99
N LYS A 175 2.65 -15.76 -8.80
CA LYS A 175 3.42 -15.92 -7.58
C LYS A 175 4.26 -14.67 -7.29
N PRO A 176 4.09 -14.01 -6.11
CA PRO A 176 4.97 -12.92 -5.70
C PRO A 176 6.37 -13.43 -5.38
N SER A 177 7.40 -12.63 -5.61
CA SER A 177 8.76 -13.00 -5.21
C SER A 177 8.95 -12.93 -3.69
N GLY A 178 9.90 -13.70 -3.17
CA GLY A 178 10.26 -13.64 -1.75
C GLY A 178 10.76 -12.25 -1.32
N ALA A 179 11.43 -11.52 -2.22
CA ALA A 179 11.86 -10.14 -1.94
C ALA A 179 10.67 -9.19 -1.76
N TYR A 180 9.63 -9.35 -2.59
CA TYR A 180 8.41 -8.55 -2.46
C TYR A 180 7.63 -8.90 -1.18
N LEU A 181 7.44 -10.19 -0.88
CA LEU A 181 6.80 -10.64 0.36
C LEU A 181 7.54 -10.12 1.60
N ARG A 182 8.88 -10.14 1.61
CA ARG A 182 9.68 -9.57 2.70
C ARG A 182 9.43 -8.08 2.88
N ASN A 183 9.32 -7.32 1.79
CA ASN A 183 9.00 -5.90 1.85
C ASN A 183 7.60 -5.65 2.43
N LEU A 184 6.58 -6.39 1.97
CA LEU A 184 5.22 -6.31 2.53
C LEU A 184 5.19 -6.70 4.01
N ALA A 185 5.90 -7.77 4.39
CA ALA A 185 6.01 -8.21 5.78
C ALA A 185 6.62 -7.13 6.68
N SER A 186 7.67 -6.45 6.21
CA SER A 186 8.28 -5.32 6.93
C SER A 186 7.28 -4.18 7.11
N GLY A 187 6.52 -3.84 6.07
CA GLY A 187 5.48 -2.81 6.13
C GLY A 187 4.36 -3.17 7.13
N LEU A 188 3.90 -4.42 7.14
CA LEU A 188 2.89 -4.91 8.09
C LEU A 188 3.38 -4.90 9.54
N ARG A 189 4.64 -5.28 9.77
CA ARG A 189 5.27 -5.20 11.10
C ARG A 189 5.36 -3.75 11.56
N GLU A 190 5.86 -2.86 10.72
CA GLU A 190 6.04 -1.44 11.03
C GLU A 190 4.72 -0.74 11.30
N SER A 191 3.72 -0.95 10.45
CA SER A 191 2.45 -0.21 10.53
C SER A 191 1.46 -0.80 11.52
N HIS A 192 1.36 -2.14 11.60
CA HIS A 192 0.35 -2.83 12.40
C HIS A 192 0.90 -3.54 13.64
N GLY A 193 2.22 -3.63 13.79
CA GLY A 193 2.83 -4.40 14.88
C GLY A 193 2.47 -5.89 14.86
N TRP A 194 2.13 -6.46 13.71
CA TRP A 194 1.76 -7.86 13.59
C TRP A 194 2.94 -8.78 13.90
N THR A 195 2.63 -9.92 14.52
CA THR A 195 3.63 -10.96 14.73
C THR A 195 4.03 -11.59 13.40
N ARG A 196 5.18 -12.24 13.41
CA ARG A 196 5.73 -12.96 12.24
C ARG A 196 4.76 -14.02 11.71
N GLU A 197 4.16 -14.78 12.60
CA GLU A 197 3.19 -15.84 12.29
C GLU A 197 1.96 -15.25 11.62
N ARG A 198 1.38 -14.19 12.20
CA ARG A 198 0.21 -13.52 11.63
C ARG A 198 0.49 -12.95 10.24
N ILE A 199 1.66 -12.36 10.03
CA ILE A 199 2.09 -11.85 8.72
C ILE A 199 2.21 -12.99 7.72
N ALA A 200 2.84 -14.10 8.13
CA ALA A 200 3.07 -15.25 7.29
C ALA A 200 1.75 -15.89 6.84
N ASP A 201 0.82 -16.14 7.78
CA ASP A 201 -0.50 -16.67 7.48
C ASP A 201 -1.29 -15.74 6.54
N TYR A 202 -1.24 -14.43 6.81
CA TYR A 202 -1.93 -13.45 5.98
C TYR A 202 -1.40 -13.46 4.54
N LEU A 203 -0.09 -13.36 4.34
CA LEU A 203 0.51 -13.26 3.00
C LEU A 203 0.42 -14.57 2.21
N ALA A 204 0.64 -15.71 2.86
CA ALA A 204 0.53 -17.02 2.21
C ALA A 204 -0.89 -17.34 1.75
N GLY A 205 -1.92 -16.87 2.47
CA GLY A 205 -3.32 -17.07 2.10
C GLY A 205 -3.87 -16.06 1.08
N ARG A 206 -3.04 -15.26 0.42
CA ARG A 206 -3.55 -14.31 -0.61
C ARG A 206 -3.58 -14.93 -1.98
N PRO A 207 -4.63 -14.67 -2.81
CA PRO A 207 -4.67 -15.14 -4.19
C PRO A 207 -3.38 -14.79 -4.94
N GLY A 208 -2.80 -15.75 -5.64
CA GLY A 208 -1.49 -15.66 -6.27
C GLY A 208 -0.31 -16.12 -5.39
N ALA A 209 -0.45 -16.07 -4.06
CA ALA A 209 0.49 -16.69 -3.13
C ALA A 209 -0.01 -18.06 -2.64
N GLU A 210 -1.32 -18.20 -2.44
CA GLU A 210 -1.96 -19.42 -1.99
C GLU A 210 -1.59 -20.64 -2.86
N GLY A 211 -1.19 -21.74 -2.20
CA GLY A 211 -0.76 -22.97 -2.87
C GLY A 211 0.65 -22.94 -3.47
N VAL A 212 1.35 -21.80 -3.46
CA VAL A 212 2.74 -21.65 -3.95
C VAL A 212 3.70 -21.08 -2.90
N TRP A 213 3.17 -20.51 -1.84
CA TRP A 213 3.87 -20.12 -0.62
C TRP A 213 3.11 -20.71 0.57
N ASP A 214 3.77 -21.38 1.46
CA ASP A 214 3.21 -21.72 2.76
C ASP A 214 3.62 -20.69 3.84
N ALA A 215 2.95 -20.71 4.99
CA ALA A 215 3.22 -19.76 6.06
C ALA A 215 4.65 -19.94 6.63
N ALA A 216 5.20 -21.15 6.65
CA ALA A 216 6.56 -21.40 7.14
C ALA A 216 7.60 -20.80 6.21
N ASP A 217 7.41 -20.92 4.89
CA ASP A 217 8.27 -20.30 3.88
C ASP A 217 8.24 -18.76 4.00
N VAL A 218 7.04 -18.18 4.11
CA VAL A 218 6.92 -16.71 4.29
C VAL A 218 7.54 -16.27 5.61
N ALA A 219 7.35 -17.01 6.70
CA ALA A 219 7.99 -16.73 7.98
C ALA A 219 9.53 -16.79 7.88
N ALA A 220 10.08 -17.75 7.13
CA ALA A 220 11.51 -17.85 6.92
C ALA A 220 12.11 -16.63 6.18
N LEU A 221 11.33 -15.98 5.29
CA LEU A 221 11.77 -14.77 4.60
C LEU A 221 12.05 -13.59 5.56
N MET A 222 11.38 -13.54 6.71
CA MET A 222 11.52 -12.46 7.69
C MET A 222 12.75 -12.59 8.59
N GLY A 223 13.51 -13.70 8.50
CA GLY A 223 14.64 -14.02 9.37
C GLY A 223 14.18 -14.43 10.78
N SER A 224 15.08 -14.95 11.61
CA SER A 224 14.83 -15.09 13.04
C SER A 224 14.86 -13.70 13.68
N ASP A 225 13.94 -13.41 14.59
CA ASP A 225 13.99 -12.24 15.50
C ASP A 225 15.13 -12.47 16.54
N THR A 226 16.35 -12.72 16.08
CA THR A 226 17.51 -12.62 16.95
C THR A 226 17.69 -11.15 17.24
N ALA A 227 17.24 -10.73 18.42
CA ALA A 227 17.71 -9.52 19.05
C ALA A 227 19.23 -9.43 18.84
N ALA A 228 19.70 -8.31 18.33
CA ALA A 228 21.12 -8.01 18.39
C ALA A 228 21.57 -8.22 19.82
N ASP A 229 22.43 -9.22 20.01
CA ASP A 229 23.11 -9.46 21.27
C ASP A 229 24.00 -8.23 21.53
N PRO A 230 23.75 -7.42 22.59
CA PRO A 230 24.53 -6.20 22.81
C PRO A 230 25.89 -6.50 23.44
N ASP A 231 26.27 -7.78 23.63
CA ASP A 231 27.49 -8.17 24.31
C ASP A 231 28.37 -9.02 23.37
N GLY A 232 28.96 -8.37 22.39
CA GLY A 232 30.13 -8.86 21.64
C GLY A 232 31.38 -8.13 22.10
N GLU A 233 31.76 -8.27 23.37
CA GLU A 233 33.11 -7.97 23.83
C GLU A 233 34.05 -9.10 23.34
N ALA A 234 35.05 -8.74 22.53
CA ALA A 234 36.47 -9.11 22.70
C ALA A 234 37.30 -8.47 21.59
#